data_d3c2d73d02db68a29f8bda6592893b4e
#
_entry.id   d3c2d73d02db68a29f8bda6592893b4e
#
_cell.length_a   1.000
_cell.length_b   1.000
_cell.length_c   1.000
_cell.angle_alpha   90.00
_cell.angle_beta   90.00
_cell.angle_gamma   90.00
#
_symmetry.space_group_name_H-M   'P 1'
#
loop_
_entity.id
_entity.type
_entity.pdbx_description
1 polymer ?
#
loop_
_entity_poly.entity_id
_entity_poly.type
_entity_poly.pdbx_seq_one_letter_code
_entity_poly.pdbx_strand_id
1 'polypeptide(L)'
;MKTFCVILMVILLPHLAFALEVPQLRGRVNDYANMLSPGASQRMEQALADFERSDSTQIVVLTINSLEGESLEEYSIKVAEAWRVGQAKLDNGAILLIAKQERKIRIEVGRGLEGVLTDLVSGRIIRGDISPYFKKNDYDTGITAGVSSIMQVVRGEYQAQPRDLKQGKKSAEPVFTLLVFLLVAVVFLGSFSKFLGGAAGAAGLSLIGFLTFPGLGILVLALMGAAGFVLGLLVTFLFGGGGRGSGGGFGGPFIGGGFGGGSFGGGGFGGFSGGGGGFGGGGASGDW
;
A
#
# COMPACT_ATOMS: atom_id res chain seq x y z
N MET A 1 -12.86 29.44 -35.85
CA MET A 1 -12.56 29.94 -34.51
C MET A 1 -13.66 29.64 -33.50
N LYS A 2 -14.96 29.85 -33.78
CA LYS A 2 -16.05 29.60 -32.81
C LYS A 2 -16.19 28.10 -32.42
N THR A 3 -16.02 27.17 -33.34
CA THR A 3 -16.06 25.73 -33.10
C THR A 3 -14.88 25.22 -32.27
N PHE A 4 -13.69 25.80 -32.43
CA PHE A 4 -12.51 25.45 -31.64
C PHE A 4 -12.63 25.87 -30.16
N CYS A 5 -13.25 27.08 -29.92
CA CYS A 5 -13.54 27.51 -28.55
C CYS A 5 -14.56 26.65 -27.82
N VAL A 6 -15.56 26.11 -28.52
CA VAL A 6 -16.57 25.22 -27.92
C VAL A 6 -15.96 23.88 -27.54
N ILE A 7 -15.06 23.32 -28.37
CA ILE A 7 -14.35 22.06 -28.07
C ILE A 7 -13.39 22.26 -26.89
N LEU A 8 -12.69 23.38 -26.84
CA LEU A 8 -11.78 23.71 -25.72
C LEU A 8 -12.56 23.90 -24.39
N MET A 9 -13.76 24.46 -24.44
CA MET A 9 -14.62 24.67 -23.27
C MET A 9 -15.19 23.33 -22.74
N VAL A 10 -15.44 22.34 -23.59
CA VAL A 10 -15.91 20.99 -23.17
C VAL A 10 -14.78 20.19 -22.53
N ILE A 11 -13.52 20.40 -22.92
CA ILE A 11 -12.35 19.72 -22.33
C ILE A 11 -12.00 20.30 -20.94
N LEU A 12 -12.43 21.54 -20.65
CA LEU A 12 -12.20 22.24 -19.38
C LEU A 12 -13.31 22.03 -18.34
N LEU A 13 -14.31 21.16 -18.61
CA LEU A 13 -15.29 20.78 -17.57
C LEU A 13 -14.54 20.05 -16.45
N PRO A 14 -14.53 20.59 -15.22
CA PRO A 14 -13.94 19.89 -14.11
C PRO A 14 -14.68 18.56 -13.97
N HIS A 15 -13.94 17.45 -13.99
CA HIS A 15 -14.47 16.16 -13.57
C HIS A 15 -14.82 16.36 -12.11
N LEU A 16 -16.12 16.47 -11.81
CA LEU A 16 -16.63 16.41 -10.44
C LEU A 16 -16.29 15.03 -9.93
N ALA A 17 -15.16 14.91 -9.27
CA ALA A 17 -14.83 13.74 -8.48
C ALA A 17 -15.83 13.75 -7.30
N PHE A 18 -16.86 12.94 -7.39
CA PHE A 18 -17.73 12.67 -6.24
C PHE A 18 -16.88 11.90 -5.23
N ALA A 19 -16.60 12.51 -4.10
CA ALA A 19 -15.97 11.83 -2.99
C ALA A 19 -16.94 10.75 -2.49
N LEU A 20 -16.45 9.50 -2.34
CA LEU A 20 -17.24 8.39 -1.84
C LEU A 20 -17.78 8.72 -0.45
N GLU A 21 -19.10 8.60 -0.27
CA GLU A 21 -19.75 8.90 1.00
C GLU A 21 -19.43 7.79 2.03
N VAL A 22 -19.18 8.21 3.27
CA VAL A 22 -18.99 7.27 4.38
C VAL A 22 -20.34 6.70 4.78
N PRO A 23 -20.52 5.36 4.75
CA PRO A 23 -21.79 4.76 5.11
C PRO A 23 -22.08 4.92 6.61
N GLN A 24 -23.33 4.77 6.99
CA GLN A 24 -23.71 4.87 8.39
C GLN A 24 -23.12 3.74 9.23
N LEU A 25 -22.62 4.07 10.41
CA LEU A 25 -22.24 3.08 11.42
C LEU A 25 -23.52 2.47 12.05
N ARG A 26 -23.77 1.17 11.80
CA ARG A 26 -24.97 0.48 12.29
C ARG A 26 -24.67 -0.47 13.45
N GLY A 27 -23.48 -1.02 13.49
CA GLY A 27 -23.04 -1.98 14.47
C GLY A 27 -21.52 -2.12 14.42
N ARG A 28 -21.00 -3.13 15.05
CA ARG A 28 -19.57 -3.47 14.95
C ARG A 28 -19.25 -4.16 13.64
N VAL A 29 -20.25 -4.78 12.99
CA VAL A 29 -20.12 -5.39 11.67
C VAL A 29 -21.01 -4.65 10.67
N ASN A 30 -20.40 -3.96 9.73
CA ASN A 30 -21.04 -3.15 8.70
C ASN A 30 -20.71 -3.73 7.32
N ASP A 31 -21.49 -4.74 6.92
CA ASP A 31 -21.27 -5.49 5.67
C ASP A 31 -22.11 -4.91 4.51
N TYR A 32 -21.61 -3.85 3.88
CA TYR A 32 -22.28 -3.22 2.73
C TYR A 32 -21.95 -3.92 1.39
N ALA A 33 -20.93 -4.78 1.37
CA ALA A 33 -20.54 -5.54 0.17
C ALA A 33 -21.14 -6.96 0.13
N ASN A 34 -21.95 -7.34 1.14
CA ASN A 34 -22.51 -8.68 1.28
C ASN A 34 -21.43 -9.76 1.15
N MET A 35 -20.35 -9.61 1.91
CA MET A 35 -19.24 -10.55 1.94
C MET A 35 -19.38 -11.60 3.04
N LEU A 36 -20.19 -11.33 4.07
CA LEU A 36 -20.44 -12.22 5.19
C LEU A 36 -21.78 -12.93 5.07
N SER A 37 -21.79 -14.20 5.44
CA SER A 37 -23.05 -14.87 5.66
C SER A 37 -23.76 -14.28 6.90
N PRO A 38 -25.11 -14.29 6.95
CA PRO A 38 -25.86 -13.74 8.09
C PRO A 38 -25.44 -14.35 9.44
N GLY A 39 -25.15 -15.66 9.45
CA GLY A 39 -24.70 -16.33 10.65
C GLY A 39 -23.28 -15.95 11.09
N ALA A 40 -22.36 -15.68 10.16
CA ALA A 40 -21.01 -15.21 10.47
C ALA A 40 -21.07 -13.77 10.99
N SER A 41 -21.83 -12.89 10.33
CA SER A 41 -22.02 -11.51 10.75
C SER A 41 -22.58 -11.41 12.18
N GLN A 42 -23.62 -12.19 12.51
CA GLN A 42 -24.22 -12.18 13.84
C GLN A 42 -23.26 -12.69 14.92
N ARG A 43 -22.53 -13.80 14.67
CA ARG A 43 -21.54 -14.30 15.63
C ARG A 43 -20.41 -13.29 15.86
N MET A 44 -19.96 -12.65 14.80
CA MET A 44 -18.88 -11.64 14.87
C MET A 44 -19.34 -10.40 15.65
N GLU A 45 -20.57 -9.91 15.39
CA GLU A 45 -21.16 -8.78 16.14
C GLU A 45 -21.18 -9.09 17.64
N GLN A 46 -21.61 -10.31 18.01
CA GLN A 46 -21.64 -10.74 19.41
C GLN A 46 -20.21 -10.84 20.00
N ALA A 47 -19.29 -11.45 19.28
CA ALA A 47 -17.89 -11.60 19.75
C ALA A 47 -17.22 -10.22 19.95
N LEU A 48 -17.43 -9.28 19.04
CA LEU A 48 -16.92 -7.92 19.15
C LEU A 48 -17.57 -7.14 20.30
N ALA A 49 -18.89 -7.35 20.53
CA ALA A 49 -19.58 -6.76 21.66
C ALA A 49 -19.05 -7.28 23.00
N ASP A 50 -18.77 -8.59 23.10
CA ASP A 50 -18.23 -9.20 24.29
C ASP A 50 -16.79 -8.76 24.54
N PHE A 51 -16.00 -8.61 23.47
CA PHE A 51 -14.65 -8.08 23.54
C PHE A 51 -14.62 -6.63 24.05
N GLU A 52 -15.44 -5.76 23.50
CA GLU A 52 -15.52 -4.35 23.94
C GLU A 52 -15.91 -4.25 25.41
N ARG A 53 -16.84 -5.12 25.90
CA ARG A 53 -17.22 -5.12 27.31
C ARG A 53 -16.09 -5.56 28.24
N SER A 54 -15.22 -6.49 27.80
CA SER A 54 -14.13 -7.03 28.61
C SER A 54 -12.85 -6.22 28.56
N ASP A 55 -12.57 -5.59 27.41
CA ASP A 55 -11.28 -4.95 27.12
C ASP A 55 -11.39 -3.43 26.93
N SER A 56 -12.58 -2.90 26.74
CA SER A 56 -12.89 -1.50 26.41
C SER A 56 -12.50 -1.08 24.98
N THR A 57 -11.80 -1.91 24.22
CA THR A 57 -11.36 -1.62 22.85
C THR A 57 -12.51 -1.84 21.88
N GLN A 58 -12.74 -0.86 21.00
CA GLN A 58 -13.75 -0.94 19.95
C GLN A 58 -13.11 -1.40 18.64
N ILE A 59 -13.53 -2.56 18.13
CA ILE A 59 -13.15 -3.06 16.82
C ILE A 59 -14.38 -3.08 15.92
N VAL A 60 -14.26 -2.52 14.73
CA VAL A 60 -15.36 -2.44 13.76
C VAL A 60 -14.90 -2.99 12.41
N VAL A 61 -15.78 -3.74 11.76
CA VAL A 61 -15.59 -4.26 10.41
C VAL A 61 -16.46 -3.44 9.45
N LEU A 62 -15.85 -3.01 8.34
CA LEU A 62 -16.53 -2.36 7.22
C LEU A 62 -16.17 -3.08 5.93
N THR A 63 -17.16 -3.57 5.21
CA THR A 63 -16.99 -4.00 3.84
C THR A 63 -17.72 -3.05 2.89
N ILE A 64 -17.08 -2.68 1.79
CA ILE A 64 -17.66 -1.85 0.73
C ILE A 64 -17.49 -2.52 -0.63
N ASN A 65 -18.38 -2.22 -1.56
CA ASN A 65 -18.31 -2.80 -2.90
C ASN A 65 -17.11 -2.27 -3.68
N SER A 66 -16.88 -0.96 -3.67
CA SER A 66 -15.81 -0.29 -4.42
C SER A 66 -15.40 1.00 -3.70
N LEU A 67 -14.16 1.41 -3.95
CA LEU A 67 -13.61 2.72 -3.55
C LEU A 67 -13.95 3.83 -4.57
N GLU A 68 -14.55 3.49 -5.71
CA GLU A 68 -14.93 4.43 -6.77
C GLU A 68 -13.77 5.33 -7.23
N GLY A 69 -12.54 4.82 -7.14
CA GLY A 69 -11.32 5.53 -7.51
C GLY A 69 -10.63 6.30 -6.38
N GLU A 70 -11.21 6.34 -5.18
CA GLU A 70 -10.52 6.91 -4.01
C GLU A 70 -9.37 6.00 -3.54
N SER A 71 -8.39 6.59 -2.86
CA SER A 71 -7.35 5.85 -2.17
C SER A 71 -7.93 5.13 -0.94
N LEU A 72 -7.52 3.86 -0.75
CA LEU A 72 -7.96 3.09 0.41
C LEU A 72 -7.56 3.76 1.73
N GLU A 73 -6.37 4.35 1.76
CA GLU A 73 -5.82 5.03 2.92
C GLU A 73 -6.62 6.30 3.26
N GLU A 74 -6.89 7.15 2.27
CA GLU A 74 -7.68 8.37 2.46
C GLU A 74 -9.10 8.05 2.88
N TYR A 75 -9.72 7.05 2.23
CA TYR A 75 -11.06 6.62 2.57
C TYR A 75 -11.14 6.04 3.99
N SER A 76 -10.14 5.23 4.42
CA SER A 76 -10.12 4.66 5.76
C SER A 76 -10.01 5.72 6.85
N ILE A 77 -9.20 6.77 6.64
CA ILE A 77 -9.12 7.92 7.54
C ILE A 77 -10.45 8.66 7.61
N LYS A 78 -11.08 8.92 6.44
CA LYS A 78 -12.41 9.53 6.37
C LYS A 78 -13.46 8.75 7.16
N VAL A 79 -13.47 7.42 7.04
CA VAL A 79 -14.34 6.53 7.83
C VAL A 79 -14.03 6.64 9.32
N ALA A 80 -12.75 6.60 9.69
CA ALA A 80 -12.32 6.68 11.08
C ALA A 80 -12.72 8.01 11.74
N GLU A 81 -12.56 9.12 11.02
CA GLU A 81 -12.98 10.46 11.49
C GLU A 81 -14.49 10.60 11.60
N ALA A 82 -15.24 10.01 10.67
CA ALA A 82 -16.73 10.06 10.68
C ALA A 82 -17.30 9.18 11.79
N TRP A 83 -16.78 7.97 11.95
CA TRP A 83 -17.32 7.00 12.90
C TRP A 83 -16.76 7.16 14.32
N ARG A 84 -15.58 7.72 14.47
CA ARG A 84 -14.90 7.95 15.76
C ARG A 84 -14.89 6.71 16.65
N VAL A 85 -14.52 5.58 16.06
CA VAL A 85 -14.44 4.29 16.75
C VAL A 85 -13.40 4.36 17.88
N GLY A 86 -13.70 3.75 19.04
CA GLY A 86 -12.85 3.83 20.24
C GLY A 86 -13.28 4.92 21.20
N GLN A 87 -12.75 4.85 22.42
CA GLN A 87 -13.08 5.81 23.48
C GLN A 87 -12.27 7.10 23.34
N ALA A 88 -12.90 8.26 23.47
CA ALA A 88 -12.29 9.59 23.28
C ALA A 88 -11.05 9.89 24.13
N LYS A 89 -10.89 9.19 25.26
CA LYS A 89 -9.72 9.39 26.16
C LYS A 89 -8.62 8.35 25.94
N LEU A 90 -8.96 7.24 25.31
CA LEU A 90 -8.08 6.09 25.14
C LEU A 90 -7.64 5.91 23.68
N ASP A 91 -8.36 6.48 22.72
CA ASP A 91 -8.12 6.31 21.29
C ASP A 91 -7.94 4.84 20.88
N ASN A 92 -8.66 3.93 21.56
CA ASN A 92 -8.53 2.48 21.47
C ASN A 92 -9.50 1.87 20.47
N GLY A 93 -9.57 2.46 19.29
CA GLY A 93 -10.39 1.97 18.18
C GLY A 93 -9.55 1.25 17.13
N ALA A 94 -10.15 0.25 16.45
CA ALA A 94 -9.58 -0.35 15.24
C ALA A 94 -10.68 -0.59 14.20
N ILE A 95 -10.40 -0.36 12.92
CA ILE A 95 -11.32 -0.59 11.81
C ILE A 95 -10.67 -1.54 10.82
N LEU A 96 -11.34 -2.68 10.55
CA LEU A 96 -10.99 -3.56 9.45
C LEU A 96 -11.85 -3.18 8.24
N LEU A 97 -11.26 -2.49 7.27
CA LEU A 97 -11.89 -2.05 6.03
C LEU A 97 -11.53 -2.99 4.88
N ILE A 98 -12.54 -3.42 4.12
CA ILE A 98 -12.38 -4.31 2.98
C ILE A 98 -13.11 -3.71 1.77
N ALA A 99 -12.38 -3.44 0.69
CA ALA A 99 -12.90 -3.01 -0.59
C ALA A 99 -12.91 -4.19 -1.58
N LYS A 100 -14.13 -4.68 -1.89
CA LYS A 100 -14.33 -5.96 -2.59
C LYS A 100 -13.82 -5.95 -4.03
N GLN A 101 -14.15 -4.90 -4.80
CA GLN A 101 -13.79 -4.83 -6.22
C GLN A 101 -12.30 -4.61 -6.42
N GLU A 102 -11.69 -3.74 -5.63
CA GLU A 102 -10.27 -3.45 -5.68
C GLU A 102 -9.42 -4.54 -5.03
N ARG A 103 -10.04 -5.49 -4.33
CA ARG A 103 -9.36 -6.55 -3.57
C ARG A 103 -8.36 -5.98 -2.58
N LYS A 104 -8.78 -4.99 -1.84
CA LYS A 104 -7.92 -4.29 -0.87
C LYS A 104 -8.46 -4.43 0.53
N ILE A 105 -7.53 -4.58 1.48
CA ILE A 105 -7.80 -4.68 2.91
C ILE A 105 -6.97 -3.62 3.62
N ARG A 106 -7.55 -2.96 4.61
CA ARG A 106 -6.83 -2.08 5.51
C ARG A 106 -7.27 -2.31 6.95
N ILE A 107 -6.30 -2.31 7.85
CA ILE A 107 -6.53 -2.20 9.28
C ILE A 107 -6.12 -0.78 9.65
N GLU A 108 -7.10 0.05 10.00
CA GLU A 108 -6.88 1.40 10.50
C GLU A 108 -6.85 1.35 12.02
N VAL A 109 -5.86 1.99 12.64
CA VAL A 109 -5.55 1.83 14.06
C VAL A 109 -5.64 3.17 14.78
N GLY A 110 -6.39 3.22 15.87
CA GLY A 110 -6.46 4.36 16.76
C GLY A 110 -5.15 4.55 17.53
N ARG A 111 -4.82 5.79 17.86
CA ARG A 111 -3.53 6.16 18.48
C ARG A 111 -3.21 5.39 19.76
N GLY A 112 -4.21 5.04 20.55
CA GLY A 112 -4.02 4.26 21.77
C GLY A 112 -3.62 2.80 21.54
N LEU A 113 -3.84 2.27 20.34
CA LEU A 113 -3.49 0.91 19.98
C LEU A 113 -2.19 0.79 19.17
N GLU A 114 -1.62 1.90 18.67
CA GLU A 114 -0.42 1.87 17.81
C GLU A 114 0.79 1.18 18.49
N GLY A 115 0.86 1.20 19.80
CA GLY A 115 1.92 0.54 20.57
C GLY A 115 1.86 -0.99 20.53
N VAL A 116 0.68 -1.58 20.34
CA VAL A 116 0.47 -3.04 20.30
C VAL A 116 0.07 -3.52 18.91
N LEU A 117 -0.87 -2.84 18.26
CA LEU A 117 -1.32 -3.12 16.89
C LEU A 117 -0.54 -2.24 15.90
N THR A 118 0.77 -2.47 15.83
CA THR A 118 1.67 -1.70 14.96
C THR A 118 1.38 -1.99 13.48
N ASP A 119 1.87 -1.12 12.57
CA ASP A 119 1.76 -1.32 11.10
C ASP A 119 2.31 -2.68 10.67
N LEU A 120 3.43 -3.11 11.28
CA LEU A 120 4.03 -4.41 11.00
C LEU A 120 3.11 -5.56 11.38
N VAL A 121 2.47 -5.50 12.57
CA VAL A 121 1.55 -6.51 13.06
C VAL A 121 0.27 -6.52 12.23
N SER A 122 -0.31 -5.35 11.96
CA SER A 122 -1.47 -5.18 11.07
C SER A 122 -1.23 -5.78 9.68
N GLY A 123 -0.06 -5.50 9.10
CA GLY A 123 0.34 -6.08 7.81
C GLY A 123 0.53 -7.61 7.86
N ARG A 124 0.97 -8.17 8.98
CA ARG A 124 1.06 -9.62 9.18
C ARG A 124 -0.32 -10.27 9.24
N ILE A 125 -1.25 -9.69 9.99
CA ILE A 125 -2.64 -10.16 10.07
C ILE A 125 -3.26 -10.20 8.68
N ILE A 126 -3.12 -9.11 7.90
CA ILE A 126 -3.67 -9.06 6.54
C ILE A 126 -3.09 -10.19 5.69
N ARG A 127 -1.76 -10.33 5.65
CA ARG A 127 -1.09 -11.31 4.76
C ARG A 127 -1.20 -12.75 5.25
N GLY A 128 -1.14 -12.98 6.56
CA GLY A 128 -1.11 -14.31 7.18
C GLY A 128 -2.49 -14.86 7.46
N ASP A 129 -3.38 -14.04 8.00
CA ASP A 129 -4.63 -14.51 8.60
C ASP A 129 -5.86 -14.20 7.73
N ILE A 130 -5.83 -13.16 6.86
CA ILE A 130 -6.97 -12.77 6.02
C ILE A 130 -6.78 -13.21 4.57
N SER A 131 -5.73 -12.72 3.90
CA SER A 131 -5.53 -12.89 2.45
C SER A 131 -5.51 -14.35 1.97
N PRO A 132 -5.01 -15.36 2.72
CA PRO A 132 -5.02 -16.75 2.26
C PRO A 132 -6.43 -17.32 2.08
N TYR A 133 -7.40 -16.88 2.89
CA TYR A 133 -8.81 -17.27 2.78
C TYR A 133 -9.49 -16.51 1.65
N PHE A 134 -9.24 -15.21 1.52
CA PHE A 134 -9.82 -14.35 0.48
C PHE A 134 -9.41 -14.79 -0.93
N LYS A 135 -8.19 -15.28 -1.11
CA LYS A 135 -7.74 -15.92 -2.37
C LYS A 135 -8.56 -17.15 -2.76
N LYS A 136 -9.24 -17.77 -1.79
CA LYS A 136 -10.14 -18.91 -1.99
C LYS A 136 -11.61 -18.49 -2.03
N ASN A 137 -11.90 -17.18 -1.98
CA ASN A 137 -13.23 -16.58 -1.82
C ASN A 137 -13.95 -16.98 -0.51
N ASP A 138 -13.20 -17.43 0.50
CA ASP A 138 -13.72 -17.76 1.84
C ASP A 138 -13.65 -16.50 2.72
N TYR A 139 -14.62 -15.62 2.51
CA TYR A 139 -14.66 -14.31 3.19
C TYR A 139 -15.05 -14.45 4.66
N ASP A 140 -15.99 -15.33 4.97
CA ASP A 140 -16.43 -15.58 6.35
C ASP A 140 -15.27 -15.96 7.26
N THR A 141 -14.47 -16.94 6.82
CA THR A 141 -13.32 -17.41 7.59
C THR A 141 -12.23 -16.35 7.63
N GLY A 142 -11.95 -15.67 6.51
CA GLY A 142 -10.89 -14.67 6.45
C GLY A 142 -11.15 -13.46 7.34
N ILE A 143 -12.38 -12.91 7.33
CA ILE A 143 -12.75 -11.78 8.19
C ILE A 143 -12.75 -12.21 9.66
N THR A 144 -13.30 -13.39 9.98
CA THR A 144 -13.31 -13.91 11.33
C THR A 144 -11.90 -14.13 11.87
N ALA A 145 -11.00 -14.71 11.08
CA ALA A 145 -9.59 -14.89 11.44
C ALA A 145 -8.90 -13.55 11.70
N GLY A 146 -9.08 -12.58 10.80
CA GLY A 146 -8.50 -11.25 10.96
C GLY A 146 -8.97 -10.54 12.23
N VAL A 147 -10.27 -10.54 12.48
CA VAL A 147 -10.85 -9.97 13.71
C VAL A 147 -10.32 -10.69 14.97
N SER A 148 -10.26 -12.01 14.94
CA SER A 148 -9.70 -12.81 16.05
C SER A 148 -8.24 -12.44 16.32
N SER A 149 -7.44 -12.30 15.26
CA SER A 149 -6.03 -11.90 15.39
C SER A 149 -5.87 -10.48 15.95
N ILE A 150 -6.71 -9.53 15.53
CA ILE A 150 -6.72 -8.17 16.12
C ILE A 150 -7.03 -8.23 17.62
N MET A 151 -8.07 -8.98 18.03
CA MET A 151 -8.42 -9.16 19.44
C MET A 151 -7.27 -9.79 20.26
N GLN A 152 -6.59 -10.79 19.70
CA GLN A 152 -5.43 -11.43 20.34
C GLN A 152 -4.25 -10.47 20.49
N VAL A 153 -3.98 -9.62 19.49
CA VAL A 153 -2.93 -8.60 19.57
C VAL A 153 -3.20 -7.63 20.72
N VAL A 154 -4.44 -7.13 20.80
CA VAL A 154 -4.84 -6.20 21.85
C VAL A 154 -4.67 -6.82 23.24
N ARG A 155 -4.97 -8.12 23.40
CA ARG A 155 -4.73 -8.86 24.65
C ARG A 155 -3.28 -9.28 24.91
N GLY A 156 -2.39 -9.07 23.94
CA GLY A 156 -0.99 -9.52 24.03
C GLY A 156 -0.81 -11.04 23.80
N GLU A 157 -1.79 -11.71 23.20
CA GLU A 157 -1.84 -13.17 22.98
C GLU A 157 -1.48 -13.58 21.54
N TYR A 158 -1.29 -12.62 20.63
CA TYR A 158 -1.07 -12.89 19.21
C TYR A 158 0.28 -13.56 18.94
N GLN A 159 0.25 -14.69 18.23
CA GLN A 159 1.43 -15.37 17.71
C GLN A 159 1.42 -15.37 16.19
N ALA A 160 2.38 -14.68 15.59
CA ALA A 160 2.51 -14.61 14.13
C ALA A 160 2.74 -16.00 13.53
N GLN A 161 2.04 -16.34 12.44
CA GLN A 161 2.22 -17.61 11.77
C GLN A 161 3.62 -17.73 11.15
N PRO A 162 4.27 -18.95 11.22
CA PRO A 162 5.64 -19.12 10.71
C PRO A 162 5.82 -18.82 9.21
N ARG A 163 4.74 -18.80 8.43
CA ARG A 163 4.75 -18.49 6.99
C ARG A 163 5.09 -17.04 6.67
N ASP A 164 4.84 -16.14 7.60
CA ASP A 164 5.05 -14.70 7.40
C ASP A 164 6.54 -14.31 7.33
N LEU A 165 7.43 -15.10 7.91
CA LEU A 165 8.87 -14.86 7.89
C LEU A 165 9.52 -15.08 6.51
N LYS A 166 8.84 -15.78 5.58
CA LYS A 166 9.35 -16.10 4.24
C LYS A 166 8.88 -15.14 3.13
N GLN A 167 7.92 -14.26 3.39
CA GLN A 167 7.41 -13.32 2.38
C GLN A 167 7.94 -11.89 2.52
N GLY A 168 8.92 -11.68 3.38
CA GLY A 168 9.64 -10.42 3.47
C GLY A 168 10.53 -10.19 2.26
N LYS A 169 10.19 -9.23 1.43
CA LYS A 169 10.87 -8.69 0.25
C LYS A 169 10.75 -9.56 -1.01
N LYS A 170 9.93 -9.10 -1.95
CA LYS A 170 10.40 -9.07 -3.35
C LYS A 170 11.60 -8.12 -3.38
N SER A 171 12.77 -8.62 -3.06
CA SER A 171 14.02 -7.99 -3.43
C SER A 171 13.91 -7.77 -4.93
N ALA A 172 14.17 -6.56 -5.41
CA ALA A 172 14.44 -6.37 -6.84
C ALA A 172 15.34 -7.52 -7.25
N GLU A 173 14.98 -8.27 -8.30
CA GLU A 173 15.75 -9.45 -8.69
C GLU A 173 17.22 -9.04 -8.73
N PRO A 174 18.14 -9.80 -8.12
CA PRO A 174 19.53 -9.38 -8.02
C PRO A 174 20.12 -9.01 -9.37
N VAL A 175 19.61 -9.62 -10.45
CA VAL A 175 19.95 -9.31 -11.83
C VAL A 175 19.54 -7.89 -12.22
N PHE A 176 18.32 -7.45 -11.86
CA PHE A 176 17.86 -6.08 -12.14
C PHE A 176 18.73 -5.04 -11.44
N THR A 177 19.06 -5.29 -10.17
CA THR A 177 19.94 -4.41 -9.39
C THR A 177 21.34 -4.32 -10.03
N LEU A 178 21.91 -5.46 -10.44
CA LEU A 178 23.19 -5.51 -11.13
C LEU A 178 23.16 -4.78 -12.48
N LEU A 179 22.06 -4.89 -13.25
CA LEU A 179 21.89 -4.16 -14.51
C LEU A 179 21.82 -2.64 -14.30
N VAL A 180 21.14 -2.18 -13.25
CA VAL A 180 21.10 -0.75 -12.91
C VAL A 180 22.50 -0.25 -12.52
N PHE A 181 23.24 -0.98 -11.70
CA PHE A 181 24.61 -0.62 -11.35
C PHE A 181 25.53 -0.62 -12.58
N LEU A 182 25.37 -1.59 -13.48
CA LEU A 182 26.14 -1.64 -14.73
C LEU A 182 25.84 -0.42 -15.61
N LEU A 183 24.56 -0.05 -15.75
CA LEU A 183 24.17 1.13 -16.53
C LEU A 183 24.83 2.41 -15.97
N VAL A 184 24.77 2.60 -14.65
CA VAL A 184 25.40 3.74 -13.98
C VAL A 184 26.91 3.74 -14.20
N ALA A 185 27.56 2.58 -14.07
CA ALA A 185 29.01 2.44 -14.31
C ALA A 185 29.40 2.76 -15.76
N VAL A 186 28.61 2.28 -16.73
CA VAL A 186 28.83 2.54 -18.17
C VAL A 186 28.71 4.03 -18.47
N VAL A 187 27.68 4.70 -17.94
CA VAL A 187 27.49 6.15 -18.13
C VAL A 187 28.62 6.94 -17.47
N PHE A 188 28.99 6.57 -16.25
CA PHE A 188 30.04 7.24 -15.49
C PHE A 188 31.42 7.08 -16.16
N LEU A 189 31.84 5.85 -16.50
CA LEU A 189 33.09 5.59 -17.18
C LEU A 189 33.12 6.16 -18.60
N GLY A 190 31.95 6.15 -19.26
CA GLY A 190 31.79 6.75 -20.59
C GLY A 190 31.92 8.27 -20.60
N SER A 191 31.71 8.95 -19.48
CA SER A 191 31.95 10.39 -19.36
C SER A 191 33.43 10.76 -19.44
N PHE A 192 34.32 9.83 -19.08
CA PHE A 192 35.80 10.00 -19.24
C PHE A 192 36.29 9.60 -20.63
N SER A 193 35.76 8.50 -21.17
CA SER A 193 36.11 8.00 -22.51
C SER A 193 35.03 7.05 -23.03
N LYS A 194 34.59 7.25 -24.27
CA LYS A 194 33.59 6.37 -24.92
C LYS A 194 34.09 4.91 -24.97
N PHE A 195 35.38 4.71 -25.11
CA PHE A 195 35.97 3.38 -25.12
C PHE A 195 35.90 2.68 -23.75
N LEU A 196 36.09 3.43 -22.65
CA LEU A 196 35.93 2.92 -21.28
C LEU A 196 34.47 2.51 -20.99
N GLY A 197 33.48 3.25 -21.48
CA GLY A 197 32.08 2.90 -21.37
C GLY A 197 31.72 1.60 -22.12
N GLY A 198 32.27 1.42 -23.32
CA GLY A 198 32.15 0.16 -24.07
C GLY A 198 32.82 -1.03 -23.33
N ALA A 199 34.03 -0.85 -22.84
CA ALA A 199 34.74 -1.88 -22.09
C ALA A 199 34.00 -2.28 -20.78
N ALA A 200 33.45 -1.31 -20.06
CA ALA A 200 32.64 -1.57 -18.89
C ALA A 200 31.37 -2.35 -19.23
N GLY A 201 30.69 -2.01 -20.34
CA GLY A 201 29.53 -2.76 -20.84
C GLY A 201 29.89 -4.21 -21.19
N ALA A 202 31.02 -4.42 -21.87
CA ALA A 202 31.52 -5.76 -22.22
C ALA A 202 31.81 -6.63 -20.98
N ALA A 203 32.62 -6.12 -20.07
CA ALA A 203 33.00 -6.84 -18.86
C ALA A 203 31.79 -7.10 -17.96
N GLY A 204 30.92 -6.08 -17.79
CA GLY A 204 29.76 -6.18 -16.92
C GLY A 204 28.71 -7.16 -17.41
N LEU A 205 28.37 -7.16 -18.71
CA LEU A 205 27.36 -8.08 -19.24
C LEU A 205 27.86 -9.52 -19.22
N SER A 206 29.15 -9.77 -19.53
CA SER A 206 29.74 -11.09 -19.41
C SER A 206 29.79 -11.58 -17.96
N LEU A 207 30.11 -10.72 -17.01
CA LEU A 207 30.17 -11.07 -15.59
C LEU A 207 28.75 -11.39 -15.04
N ILE A 208 27.74 -10.58 -15.39
CA ILE A 208 26.33 -10.84 -15.01
C ILE A 208 25.87 -12.18 -15.59
N GLY A 209 26.19 -12.47 -16.88
CA GLY A 209 25.85 -13.74 -17.51
C GLY A 209 26.48 -14.92 -16.80
N PHE A 210 27.79 -14.82 -16.45
CA PHE A 210 28.49 -15.85 -15.73
C PHE A 210 27.93 -16.13 -14.32
N LEU A 211 27.60 -15.07 -13.58
CA LEU A 211 27.05 -15.19 -12.22
C LEU A 211 25.60 -15.71 -12.22
N THR A 212 24.81 -15.35 -13.24
CA THR A 212 23.38 -15.72 -13.30
C THR A 212 23.19 -17.14 -13.82
N PHE A 213 24.04 -17.57 -14.77
CA PHE A 213 23.93 -18.87 -15.41
C PHE A 213 25.30 -19.61 -15.34
N PRO A 214 25.66 -20.20 -14.18
CA PRO A 214 26.87 -20.96 -14.04
C PRO A 214 26.80 -22.21 -14.95
N GLY A 215 27.61 -22.21 -16.01
CA GLY A 215 27.61 -23.28 -17.03
C GLY A 215 27.54 -22.77 -18.47
N LEU A 216 27.39 -21.46 -18.68
CA LEU A 216 27.51 -20.88 -20.02
C LEU A 216 28.89 -21.09 -20.59
N GLY A 217 28.95 -21.63 -21.81
CA GLY A 217 30.22 -21.82 -22.53
C GLY A 217 30.90 -20.49 -22.83
N ILE A 218 32.22 -20.52 -22.90
CA ILE A 218 33.11 -19.36 -23.18
C ILE A 218 32.64 -18.55 -24.42
N LEU A 219 32.13 -19.24 -25.44
CA LEU A 219 31.68 -18.62 -26.68
C LEU A 219 30.44 -17.73 -26.45
N VAL A 220 29.51 -18.16 -25.60
CA VAL A 220 28.30 -17.37 -25.24
C VAL A 220 28.72 -16.15 -24.41
N LEU A 221 29.61 -16.30 -23.45
CA LEU A 221 30.16 -15.20 -22.67
C LEU A 221 30.90 -14.17 -23.54
N ALA A 222 31.62 -14.61 -24.53
CA ALA A 222 32.30 -13.73 -25.50
C ALA A 222 31.28 -12.95 -26.37
N LEU A 223 30.20 -13.60 -26.81
CA LEU A 223 29.11 -12.94 -27.55
C LEU A 223 28.37 -11.92 -26.66
N MET A 224 28.11 -12.25 -25.38
CA MET A 224 27.57 -11.31 -24.42
C MET A 224 28.50 -10.12 -24.18
N GLY A 225 29.80 -10.34 -24.12
CA GLY A 225 30.78 -9.27 -24.03
C GLY A 225 30.77 -8.36 -25.26
N ALA A 226 30.74 -8.92 -26.48
CA ALA A 226 30.63 -8.14 -27.70
C ALA A 226 29.36 -7.30 -27.76
N ALA A 227 28.21 -7.90 -27.39
CA ALA A 227 26.92 -7.18 -27.31
C ALA A 227 26.96 -6.08 -26.25
N GLY A 228 27.54 -6.36 -25.07
CA GLY A 228 27.74 -5.39 -23.99
C GLY A 228 28.65 -4.21 -24.39
N PHE A 229 29.71 -4.49 -25.19
CA PHE A 229 30.54 -3.44 -25.72
C PHE A 229 29.81 -2.49 -26.66
N VAL A 230 29.05 -3.04 -27.61
CA VAL A 230 28.24 -2.24 -28.55
C VAL A 230 27.18 -1.43 -27.81
N LEU A 231 26.45 -2.06 -26.87
CA LEU A 231 25.46 -1.37 -26.05
C LEU A 231 26.10 -0.27 -25.17
N GLY A 232 27.24 -0.55 -24.57
CA GLY A 232 28.00 0.43 -23.77
C GLY A 232 28.46 1.64 -24.60
N LEU A 233 28.93 1.44 -25.83
CA LEU A 233 29.21 2.52 -26.76
C LEU A 233 27.97 3.34 -27.13
N LEU A 234 26.85 2.66 -27.40
CA LEU A 234 25.60 3.27 -27.77
C LEU A 234 25.02 4.13 -26.63
N VAL A 235 25.03 3.59 -25.42
CA VAL A 235 24.60 4.33 -24.20
C VAL A 235 25.49 5.55 -23.97
N THR A 236 26.80 5.41 -24.09
CA THR A 236 27.74 6.56 -23.96
C THR A 236 27.60 7.57 -25.08
N PHE A 237 27.21 7.16 -26.28
CA PHE A 237 26.93 8.09 -27.38
C PHE A 237 25.65 8.88 -27.15
N LEU A 238 24.61 8.22 -26.62
CA LEU A 238 23.29 8.84 -26.33
C LEU A 238 23.31 9.73 -25.09
N PHE A 239 24.01 9.30 -24.05
CA PHE A 239 24.00 9.98 -22.73
C PHE A 239 25.34 10.65 -22.37
N GLY A 240 26.41 10.33 -23.05
CA GLY A 240 27.75 10.86 -22.81
C GLY A 240 28.12 12.09 -23.64
N GLY A 241 27.15 12.76 -24.24
CA GLY A 241 27.31 14.03 -24.96
C GLY A 241 27.57 15.18 -23.98
N GLY A 242 28.79 15.30 -23.50
CA GLY A 242 29.26 16.43 -22.69
C GLY A 242 29.30 17.73 -23.48
N GLY A 243 28.21 18.47 -23.45
CA GLY A 243 28.18 19.87 -23.79
C GLY A 243 28.69 20.71 -22.63
N ARG A 244 29.81 21.42 -22.82
CA ARG A 244 30.24 22.51 -21.96
C ARG A 244 29.13 23.57 -21.92
N GLY A 245 28.60 23.89 -20.73
CA GLY A 245 27.65 25.01 -20.57
C GLY A 245 27.01 25.04 -19.21
N SER A 246 27.55 25.88 -18.34
CA SER A 246 26.87 26.77 -17.38
C SER A 246 25.73 26.25 -16.48
N GLY A 247 26.01 26.23 -15.20
CA GLY A 247 25.23 26.60 -14.00
C GLY A 247 23.71 26.63 -14.06
N GLY A 248 23.07 25.90 -13.14
CA GLY A 248 21.64 26.04 -12.88
C GLY A 248 21.23 25.12 -11.73
N GLY A 249 20.97 25.71 -10.54
CA GLY A 249 20.66 25.03 -9.30
C GLY A 249 19.36 24.25 -9.34
N PHE A 250 19.35 23.11 -8.68
CA PHE A 250 18.15 22.36 -8.36
C PHE A 250 17.48 22.95 -7.10
N GLY A 251 16.43 23.72 -7.33
CA GLY A 251 15.48 24.10 -6.30
C GLY A 251 14.35 23.08 -6.27
N GLY A 252 14.26 22.29 -5.20
CA GLY A 252 13.13 21.40 -4.96
C GLY A 252 11.94 22.19 -4.40
N PRO A 253 10.69 21.88 -4.78
CA PRO A 253 9.51 22.50 -4.21
C PRO A 253 9.15 21.85 -2.87
N PHE A 254 9.26 22.60 -1.80
CA PHE A 254 8.60 22.32 -0.54
C PHE A 254 7.12 22.66 -0.65
N ILE A 255 6.25 21.66 -0.53
CA ILE A 255 4.81 21.90 -0.38
C ILE A 255 4.45 21.67 1.08
N GLY A 256 4.32 22.75 1.83
CA GLY A 256 3.63 22.78 3.10
C GLY A 256 2.15 23.07 2.87
N GLY A 257 1.28 22.17 3.27
CA GLY A 257 -0.16 22.37 3.25
C GLY A 257 -0.78 21.97 4.58
N GLY A 258 -1.10 22.96 5.42
CA GLY A 258 -1.88 22.77 6.62
C GLY A 258 -3.37 22.73 6.24
N PHE A 259 -4.13 21.77 6.81
CA PHE A 259 -5.58 21.76 6.74
C PHE A 259 -6.18 21.95 8.12
N GLY A 260 -6.96 23.02 8.24
CA GLY A 260 -7.76 23.36 9.40
C GLY A 260 -9.04 22.52 9.47
N GLY A 261 -9.49 22.27 10.70
CA GLY A 261 -10.64 21.47 11.01
C GLY A 261 -11.98 22.10 10.64
N GLY A 262 -12.95 21.25 10.31
CA GLY A 262 -14.36 21.55 10.21
C GLY A 262 -15.18 20.54 11.02
N SER A 263 -15.80 21.01 12.07
CA SER A 263 -16.71 20.25 12.94
C SER A 263 -18.09 20.23 12.34
N PHE A 264 -18.68 19.04 12.16
CA PHE A 264 -20.13 18.90 11.95
C PHE A 264 -20.69 17.90 12.96
N GLY A 265 -21.51 18.39 13.84
CA GLY A 265 -22.34 17.60 14.73
C GLY A 265 -23.62 17.18 14.02
N GLY A 266 -24.03 15.92 14.23
CA GLY A 266 -25.33 15.40 13.83
C GLY A 266 -25.70 14.27 14.77
N GLY A 267 -26.65 14.54 15.66
CA GLY A 267 -27.20 13.54 16.57
C GLY A 267 -28.32 12.75 15.92
N GLY A 268 -28.55 11.55 16.41
CA GLY A 268 -29.80 10.86 16.19
C GLY A 268 -29.78 9.36 16.30
N PHE A 269 -30.54 8.87 17.26
CA PHE A 269 -31.13 7.54 17.42
C PHE A 269 -30.25 6.36 17.83
N GLY A 270 -30.63 5.72 18.92
CA GLY A 270 -30.10 4.56 19.63
C GLY A 270 -29.56 3.40 18.79
N GLY A 271 -28.41 3.58 18.18
CA GLY A 271 -27.62 2.58 17.52
C GLY A 271 -26.20 2.60 18.10
N PHE A 272 -25.41 1.58 17.79
CA PHE A 272 -23.98 1.56 18.09
C PHE A 272 -23.36 2.84 17.53
N SER A 273 -22.58 3.57 18.34
CA SER A 273 -21.83 4.75 17.94
C SER A 273 -20.39 4.63 18.39
N GLY A 274 -19.48 5.20 17.63
CA GLY A 274 -18.10 5.35 18.06
C GLY A 274 -17.99 6.18 19.31
N GLY A 275 -17.13 5.82 20.24
CA GLY A 275 -16.92 6.45 21.53
C GLY A 275 -16.09 7.74 21.49
N GLY A 276 -15.73 8.25 20.31
CA GLY A 276 -14.99 9.50 20.12
C GLY A 276 -13.48 9.35 20.03
N GLY A 277 -12.99 8.13 19.70
CA GLY A 277 -11.56 7.86 19.55
C GLY A 277 -10.92 8.63 18.39
N GLY A 278 -9.63 8.99 18.53
CA GLY A 278 -8.82 9.66 17.52
C GLY A 278 -7.91 8.69 16.77
N PHE A 279 -7.76 8.91 15.47
CA PHE A 279 -6.89 8.15 14.58
C PHE A 279 -5.75 9.02 14.06
N GLY A 280 -4.59 8.41 13.78
CA GLY A 280 -3.41 9.08 13.25
C GLY A 280 -2.98 8.60 11.86
N GLY A 281 -3.78 7.71 11.24
CA GLY A 281 -3.42 7.06 9.99
C GLY A 281 -2.49 5.85 10.18
N GLY A 282 -2.27 5.41 11.43
CA GLY A 282 -1.55 4.16 11.73
C GLY A 282 -2.30 2.94 11.23
N GLY A 283 -1.56 1.85 10.99
CA GLY A 283 -2.11 0.60 10.48
C GLY A 283 -1.44 0.10 9.21
N ALA A 284 -2.06 -0.82 8.49
CA ALA A 284 -1.49 -1.36 7.27
C ALA A 284 -2.55 -1.67 6.22
N SER A 285 -2.12 -1.61 4.96
CA SER A 285 -2.90 -2.04 3.79
C SER A 285 -2.31 -3.30 3.16
N GLY A 286 -3.13 -4.04 2.45
CA GLY A 286 -2.74 -5.20 1.65
C GLY A 286 -3.79 -5.57 0.64
N ASP A 287 -3.48 -6.58 -0.16
CA ASP A 287 -4.32 -7.11 -1.24
C ASP A 287 -4.46 -8.64 -1.12
N TRP A 288 -5.40 -9.21 -1.93
CA TRP A 288 -5.57 -10.67 -2.03
C TRP A 288 -5.82 -11.17 -3.44
#